data_b33f22e5dac5f4b6f7bb99c2b6f03f66
#
_entry.id   b33f22e5dac5f4b6f7bb99c2b6f03f66
#
_cell.length_a   1.000
_cell.length_b   1.000
_cell.length_c   1.000
_cell.angle_alpha   90.00
_cell.angle_beta   90.00
_cell.angle_gamma   90.00
#
_symmetry.space_group_name_H-M   'P 1'
#
loop_
_entity.id
_entity.type
_entity.pdbx_description
1 polymer ?
#
loop_
_entity_poly.entity_id
_entity_poly.type
_entity_poly.pdbx_seq_one_letter_code
_entity_poly.pdbx_strand_id
1 'polypeptide(L)'
;MSEMITVGDAIARTLEQYQVEAIYGVISIHNLPIADAVGQRGNIRFVPARGEAGSVTMADAHGRFSGLGVALTSTGAGAGNAVGALVEAMNACTPLLHLTGQVEKAWLDADTGFIHETRDQLTFLKASSKRAYRISNANQAIAILHKAIQDAQTPPCGPVSVEIPIDIQGAKIPLSLVTAPVKPASVPAVDTGMVDALWAQLKQAKQPLLWLGGGALGSAEAVKKLADAGITVISSTHARGVLPDDHRASLRAFHNSPSVEALIAQCDFTLVAGSRLRSNETRSWTLELPSPQIGRAS
;
A
#
# COMPACT_ATOMS: atom_id res chain seq x y z
N MET A 1 -4.21 32.38 -23.73
CA MET A 1 -3.32 31.20 -23.81
C MET A 1 -3.43 30.48 -22.47
N SER A 2 -3.62 29.17 -22.45
CA SER A 2 -3.64 28.40 -21.20
C SER A 2 -2.28 28.50 -20.52
N GLU A 3 -2.27 28.65 -19.20
CA GLU A 3 -1.04 28.61 -18.40
C GLU A 3 -0.34 27.25 -18.58
N MET A 4 0.97 27.29 -18.82
CA MET A 4 1.80 26.10 -19.05
C MET A 4 2.75 25.89 -17.87
N ILE A 5 2.76 24.67 -17.32
CA ILE A 5 3.59 24.25 -16.19
C ILE A 5 4.41 23.02 -16.58
N THR A 6 5.48 22.71 -15.85
CA THR A 6 6.21 21.45 -16.05
C THR A 6 5.42 20.25 -15.50
N VAL A 7 5.68 19.06 -16.03
CA VAL A 7 5.12 17.82 -15.46
C VAL A 7 5.54 17.65 -13.99
N GLY A 8 6.79 18.01 -13.62
CA GLY A 8 7.25 18.00 -12.23
C GLY A 8 6.37 18.89 -11.32
N ASP A 9 6.05 20.12 -11.75
CA ASP A 9 5.15 21.01 -11.01
C ASP A 9 3.71 20.48 -10.97
N ALA A 10 3.23 19.89 -12.08
CA ALA A 10 1.92 19.27 -12.12
C ALA A 10 1.81 18.07 -11.15
N ILE A 11 2.85 17.24 -11.05
CA ILE A 11 2.93 16.13 -10.07
C ILE A 11 2.90 16.69 -8.65
N ALA A 12 3.71 17.70 -8.33
CA ALA A 12 3.72 18.30 -7.00
C ALA A 12 2.33 18.85 -6.61
N ARG A 13 1.68 19.60 -7.52
CA ARG A 13 0.31 20.11 -7.32
C ARG A 13 -0.71 19.00 -7.10
N THR A 14 -0.61 17.93 -7.85
CA THR A 14 -1.51 16.78 -7.70
C THR A 14 -1.32 16.12 -6.33
N LEU A 15 -0.08 15.90 -5.90
CA LEU A 15 0.21 15.34 -4.57
C LEU A 15 -0.31 16.24 -3.43
N GLU A 16 -0.21 17.57 -3.58
CA GLU A 16 -0.81 18.53 -2.64
C GLU A 16 -2.33 18.37 -2.54
N GLN A 17 -3.01 18.18 -3.67
CA GLN A 17 -4.46 17.94 -3.69
C GLN A 17 -4.85 16.64 -2.99
N TYR A 18 -3.99 15.62 -3.03
CA TYR A 18 -4.14 14.38 -2.24
C TYR A 18 -3.72 14.54 -0.78
N GLN A 19 -3.38 15.75 -0.35
CA GLN A 19 -2.96 16.06 1.03
C GLN A 19 -1.73 15.26 1.47
N VAL A 20 -0.80 15.02 0.53
CA VAL A 20 0.49 14.40 0.84
C VAL A 20 1.32 15.37 1.68
N GLU A 21 1.65 14.98 2.90
CA GLU A 21 2.40 15.82 3.85
C GLU A 21 3.92 15.71 3.66
N ALA A 22 4.39 14.55 3.22
CA ALA A 22 5.81 14.28 3.08
C ALA A 22 6.12 13.33 1.92
N ILE A 23 7.25 13.58 1.27
CA ILE A 23 7.91 12.71 0.30
C ILE A 23 9.24 12.28 0.85
N TYR A 24 9.52 10.99 0.89
CA TYR A 24 10.77 10.40 1.33
C TYR A 24 11.61 10.04 0.12
N GLY A 25 12.85 10.56 0.02
CA GLY A 25 13.57 10.35 -1.23
C GLY A 25 15.07 10.53 -1.19
N VAL A 26 15.67 10.10 -2.31
CA VAL A 26 17.05 10.40 -2.68
C VAL A 26 17.02 11.25 -3.94
N ILE A 27 17.53 12.47 -3.87
CA ILE A 27 17.60 13.38 -5.02
C ILE A 27 18.67 12.89 -5.98
N SER A 28 18.35 12.86 -7.26
CA SER A 28 19.27 12.54 -8.35
C SER A 28 18.94 13.38 -9.59
N ILE A 29 19.85 13.40 -10.56
CA ILE A 29 19.59 14.09 -11.83
C ILE A 29 18.32 13.60 -12.54
N HIS A 30 17.94 12.32 -12.37
CA HIS A 30 16.81 11.72 -13.05
C HIS A 30 15.46 11.95 -12.35
N ASN A 31 15.42 12.61 -11.19
CA ASN A 31 14.19 13.00 -10.51
C ASN A 31 14.18 14.45 -10.04
N LEU A 32 15.24 15.19 -10.39
CA LEU A 32 15.43 16.57 -9.96
C LEU A 32 14.25 17.50 -10.30
N PRO A 33 13.60 17.43 -11.48
CA PRO A 33 12.49 18.34 -11.77
C PRO A 33 11.29 18.15 -10.84
N ILE A 34 11.04 16.91 -10.37
CA ILE A 34 9.98 16.65 -9.38
C ILE A 34 10.41 17.17 -8.00
N ALA A 35 11.64 16.85 -7.58
CA ALA A 35 12.18 17.28 -6.28
C ALA A 35 12.24 18.80 -6.18
N ASP A 36 12.68 19.48 -7.24
CA ASP A 36 12.75 20.95 -7.32
C ASP A 36 11.37 21.59 -7.24
N ALA A 37 10.38 21.07 -7.98
CA ALA A 37 9.01 21.54 -7.92
C ALA A 37 8.41 21.40 -6.51
N VAL A 38 8.64 20.28 -5.83
CA VAL A 38 8.22 20.07 -4.43
C VAL A 38 8.89 21.09 -3.50
N GLY A 39 10.19 21.31 -3.66
CA GLY A 39 10.96 22.28 -2.87
C GLY A 39 10.50 23.72 -3.10
N GLN A 40 10.31 24.14 -4.34
CA GLN A 40 9.87 25.50 -4.68
C GLN A 40 8.44 25.79 -4.18
N ARG A 41 7.55 24.82 -4.20
CA ARG A 41 6.20 24.98 -3.70
C ARG A 41 6.10 25.00 -2.18
N GLY A 42 6.95 24.26 -1.49
CA GLY A 42 7.10 24.29 -0.03
C GLY A 42 5.91 23.74 0.77
N ASN A 43 4.87 23.18 0.11
CA ASN A 43 3.67 22.65 0.78
C ASN A 43 3.82 21.18 1.19
N ILE A 44 4.76 20.46 0.60
CA ILE A 44 5.08 19.06 0.92
C ILE A 44 6.50 19.02 1.47
N ARG A 45 6.69 18.41 2.63
CA ARG A 45 8.02 18.24 3.22
C ARG A 45 8.81 17.18 2.46
N PHE A 46 9.93 17.54 1.87
CA PHE A 46 10.88 16.55 1.36
C PHE A 46 11.79 16.05 2.49
N VAL A 47 11.79 14.75 2.73
CA VAL A 47 12.60 14.08 3.76
C VAL A 47 13.69 13.28 3.06
N PRO A 48 14.95 13.77 3.09
CA PRO A 48 16.05 13.07 2.44
C PRO A 48 16.40 11.79 3.18
N ALA A 49 16.60 10.72 2.43
CA ALA A 49 17.09 9.43 2.92
C ALA A 49 18.54 9.20 2.51
N ARG A 50 19.21 8.27 3.17
CA ARG A 50 20.58 7.84 2.80
C ARG A 50 20.62 6.82 1.68
N GLY A 51 19.46 6.30 1.27
CA GLY A 51 19.32 5.32 0.20
C GLY A 51 17.85 5.01 -0.08
N GLU A 52 17.59 4.46 -1.22
CA GLU A 52 16.24 4.28 -1.75
C GLU A 52 15.42 3.26 -0.98
N ALA A 53 16.04 2.18 -0.49
CA ALA A 53 15.37 1.25 0.42
C ALA A 53 14.86 1.96 1.69
N GLY A 54 15.69 2.86 2.27
CA GLY A 54 15.29 3.70 3.40
C GLY A 54 14.15 4.64 3.05
N SER A 55 14.16 5.25 1.85
CA SER A 55 13.08 6.11 1.35
C SER A 55 11.75 5.36 1.33
N VAL A 56 11.74 4.18 0.72
CA VAL A 56 10.53 3.36 0.61
C VAL A 56 10.07 2.85 1.98
N THR A 57 11.01 2.45 2.88
CA THR A 57 10.66 2.02 4.23
C THR A 57 10.03 3.13 5.06
N MET A 58 10.54 4.38 4.96
CA MET A 58 9.92 5.53 5.63
C MET A 58 8.54 5.84 5.04
N ALA A 59 8.39 5.78 3.71
CA ALA A 59 7.11 5.95 3.04
C ALA A 59 6.11 4.83 3.41
N ASP A 60 6.56 3.58 3.53
CA ASP A 60 5.76 2.45 4.01
C ASP A 60 5.24 2.73 5.44
N ALA A 61 6.14 3.10 6.35
CA ALA A 61 5.75 3.43 7.71
C ALA A 61 4.72 4.58 7.75
N HIS A 62 4.96 5.66 7.01
CA HIS A 62 4.02 6.79 6.92
C HIS A 62 2.66 6.36 6.34
N GLY A 63 2.66 5.61 5.23
CA GLY A 63 1.42 5.18 4.55
C GLY A 63 0.50 4.33 5.42
N ARG A 64 1.05 3.61 6.40
CA ARG A 64 0.27 2.82 7.37
C ARG A 64 -0.59 3.69 8.29
N PHE A 65 -0.22 4.95 8.52
CA PHE A 65 -0.93 5.89 9.40
C PHE A 65 -1.68 6.97 8.63
N SER A 66 -1.12 7.47 7.52
CA SER A 66 -1.69 8.57 6.74
C SER A 66 -2.60 8.11 5.59
N GLY A 67 -2.60 6.82 5.26
CA GLY A 67 -3.38 6.27 4.14
C GLY A 67 -2.71 6.39 2.77
N LEU A 68 -1.57 7.07 2.63
CA LEU A 68 -0.74 7.08 1.42
C LEU A 68 0.70 7.50 1.76
N GLY A 69 1.65 6.58 1.63
CA GLY A 69 3.07 6.90 1.66
C GLY A 69 3.59 7.30 0.28
N VAL A 70 4.53 8.24 0.20
CA VAL A 70 5.13 8.64 -1.08
C VAL A 70 6.65 8.56 -1.00
N ALA A 71 7.26 7.78 -1.90
CA ALA A 71 8.71 7.70 -2.07
C ALA A 71 9.12 8.24 -3.43
N LEU A 72 10.28 8.93 -3.48
CA LEU A 72 10.91 9.41 -4.70
C LEU A 72 12.34 8.86 -4.79
N THR A 73 12.63 8.06 -5.82
CA THR A 73 13.94 7.42 -6.00
C THR A 73 14.60 7.78 -7.32
N SER A 74 15.90 7.47 -7.42
CA SER A 74 16.62 7.55 -8.68
C SER A 74 16.24 6.41 -9.63
N THR A 75 16.72 6.48 -10.87
CA THR A 75 16.56 5.43 -11.89
C THR A 75 17.58 4.29 -11.68
N GLY A 76 17.40 3.20 -12.40
CA GLY A 76 18.34 2.10 -12.50
C GLY A 76 18.71 1.52 -11.17
N ALA A 77 19.96 1.71 -10.76
CA ALA A 77 20.47 1.24 -9.47
C ALA A 77 19.63 1.76 -8.29
N GLY A 78 19.18 3.02 -8.34
CA GLY A 78 18.32 3.59 -7.30
C GLY A 78 16.94 2.93 -7.24
N ALA A 79 16.29 2.74 -8.38
CA ALA A 79 15.03 2.00 -8.46
C ALA A 79 15.22 0.54 -8.02
N GLY A 80 16.35 -0.09 -8.38
CA GLY A 80 16.73 -1.43 -7.94
C GLY A 80 16.91 -1.55 -6.43
N ASN A 81 17.55 -0.55 -5.80
CA ASN A 81 17.71 -0.50 -4.33
C ASN A 81 16.38 -0.40 -3.58
N ALA A 82 15.32 0.10 -4.21
CA ALA A 82 13.99 0.21 -3.62
C ALA A 82 13.22 -1.11 -3.58
N VAL A 83 13.58 -2.09 -4.44
CA VAL A 83 12.81 -3.32 -4.70
C VAL A 83 12.50 -4.10 -3.43
N GLY A 84 13.48 -4.35 -2.58
CA GLY A 84 13.29 -5.11 -1.33
C GLY A 84 12.24 -4.46 -0.42
N ALA A 85 12.31 -3.14 -0.25
CA ALA A 85 11.37 -2.40 0.58
C ALA A 85 9.96 -2.33 -0.05
N LEU A 86 9.86 -2.27 -1.39
CA LEU A 86 8.58 -2.38 -2.09
C LEU A 86 7.91 -3.73 -1.85
N VAL A 87 8.68 -4.84 -1.86
CA VAL A 87 8.15 -6.17 -1.55
C VAL A 87 7.59 -6.23 -0.13
N GLU A 88 8.27 -5.62 0.86
CA GLU A 88 7.76 -5.54 2.23
C GLU A 88 6.47 -4.71 2.32
N ALA A 89 6.41 -3.55 1.68
CA ALA A 89 5.20 -2.74 1.61
C ALA A 89 4.03 -3.49 0.93
N MET A 90 4.33 -4.30 -0.11
CA MET A 90 3.33 -5.14 -0.78
C MET A 90 2.81 -6.25 0.14
N ASN A 91 3.70 -6.89 0.90
CA ASN A 91 3.33 -7.89 1.89
C ASN A 91 2.49 -7.30 3.03
N ALA A 92 2.77 -6.06 3.42
CA ALA A 92 2.00 -5.34 4.43
C ALA A 92 0.66 -4.78 3.91
N CYS A 93 0.43 -4.78 2.59
CA CYS A 93 -0.70 -4.11 1.94
C CYS A 93 -0.74 -2.61 2.25
N THR A 94 0.41 -1.96 2.31
CA THR A 94 0.49 -0.51 2.56
C THR A 94 0.18 0.27 1.28
N PRO A 95 -0.75 1.23 1.31
CA PRO A 95 -0.93 2.15 0.19
C PRO A 95 0.31 3.03 0.06
N LEU A 96 1.08 2.83 -1.01
CA LEU A 96 2.33 3.51 -1.26
C LEU A 96 2.46 3.88 -2.74
N LEU A 97 2.76 5.14 -3.01
CA LEU A 97 3.16 5.64 -4.31
C LEU A 97 4.68 5.73 -4.38
N HIS A 98 5.28 4.96 -5.26
CA HIS A 98 6.70 5.02 -5.56
C HIS A 98 6.92 5.73 -6.89
N LEU A 99 7.44 6.95 -6.83
CA LEU A 99 7.88 7.70 -8.00
C LEU A 99 9.37 7.43 -8.21
N THR A 100 9.77 7.11 -9.43
CA THR A 100 11.16 6.89 -9.77
C THR A 100 11.51 7.59 -11.08
N GLY A 101 12.72 8.12 -11.15
CA GLY A 101 13.25 8.66 -12.37
C GLY A 101 13.46 7.58 -13.42
N GLN A 102 13.68 8.03 -14.66
CA GLN A 102 14.13 7.18 -15.76
C GLN A 102 15.00 8.04 -16.70
N VAL A 103 15.87 7.39 -17.46
CA VAL A 103 16.63 8.04 -18.51
C VAL A 103 15.70 8.73 -19.51
N GLU A 104 16.21 9.62 -20.35
CA GLU A 104 15.42 10.28 -21.38
C GLU A 104 14.73 9.27 -22.30
N LYS A 105 13.52 9.59 -22.73
CA LYS A 105 12.70 8.71 -23.55
C LYS A 105 13.44 8.20 -24.82
N ALA A 106 14.32 9.01 -25.38
CA ALA A 106 15.10 8.62 -26.57
C ALA A 106 16.06 7.45 -26.31
N TRP A 107 16.46 7.22 -25.08
CA TRP A 107 17.45 6.19 -24.69
C TRP A 107 16.83 5.04 -23.88
N LEU A 108 15.50 5.07 -23.71
CA LEU A 108 14.79 4.02 -22.97
C LEU A 108 14.98 2.65 -23.63
N ASP A 109 15.35 1.69 -22.80
CA ASP A 109 15.47 0.28 -23.18
C ASP A 109 16.48 0.05 -24.34
N ALA A 110 17.39 1.01 -24.59
CA ALA A 110 18.33 0.98 -25.71
C ALA A 110 19.60 0.17 -25.42
N ASP A 111 19.92 -0.07 -24.13
CA ASP A 111 21.12 -0.79 -23.66
C ASP A 111 22.42 -0.14 -24.22
N THR A 112 22.49 1.18 -24.15
CA THR A 112 23.60 1.97 -24.72
C THR A 112 24.64 2.39 -23.69
N GLY A 113 24.44 1.99 -22.42
CA GLY A 113 25.32 2.39 -21.31
C GLY A 113 25.09 3.80 -20.83
N PHE A 114 23.85 4.32 -20.97
CA PHE A 114 23.49 5.61 -20.36
C PHE A 114 23.65 5.54 -18.85
N ILE A 115 24.05 6.65 -18.21
CA ILE A 115 24.27 6.67 -16.75
C ILE A 115 23.01 6.21 -16.01
N HIS A 116 23.16 5.19 -15.15
CA HIS A 116 22.09 4.54 -14.42
C HIS A 116 21.03 3.85 -15.28
N GLU A 117 21.30 3.63 -16.57
CA GLU A 117 20.43 2.82 -17.40
C GLU A 117 20.33 1.38 -16.87
N THR A 118 19.16 0.78 -16.98
CA THR A 118 18.95 -0.66 -16.85
C THR A 118 18.09 -1.16 -17.98
N ARG A 119 18.32 -2.39 -18.44
CA ARG A 119 17.67 -2.95 -19.63
C ARG A 119 16.15 -2.90 -19.58
N ASP A 120 15.55 -3.15 -18.42
CA ASP A 120 14.10 -3.12 -18.25
C ASP A 120 13.72 -2.81 -16.79
N GLN A 121 13.72 -1.51 -16.45
CA GLN A 121 13.32 -1.06 -15.10
C GLN A 121 11.85 -1.41 -14.82
N LEU A 122 10.98 -1.27 -15.80
CA LEU A 122 9.55 -1.47 -15.61
C LEU A 122 9.22 -2.91 -15.18
N THR A 123 9.97 -3.90 -15.71
CA THR A 123 9.74 -5.31 -15.37
C THR A 123 10.05 -5.63 -13.91
N PHE A 124 11.17 -5.17 -13.35
CA PHE A 124 11.42 -5.44 -11.94
C PHE A 124 10.51 -4.61 -11.01
N LEU A 125 10.08 -3.42 -11.43
CA LEU A 125 9.06 -2.66 -10.69
C LEU A 125 7.70 -3.38 -10.69
N LYS A 126 7.29 -3.99 -11.81
CA LYS A 126 6.08 -4.83 -11.87
C LYS A 126 6.16 -6.05 -10.96
N ALA A 127 7.33 -6.65 -10.83
CA ALA A 127 7.54 -7.82 -9.97
C ALA A 127 7.51 -7.47 -8.46
N SER A 128 7.89 -6.24 -8.09
CA SER A 128 8.00 -5.79 -6.70
C SER A 128 6.87 -4.89 -6.21
N SER A 129 5.93 -4.53 -7.09
CA SER A 129 4.82 -3.64 -6.77
C SER A 129 3.49 -4.28 -7.15
N LYS A 130 2.41 -3.83 -6.52
CA LYS A 130 1.05 -4.20 -6.92
C LYS A 130 0.76 -3.87 -8.39
N ARG A 131 1.27 -2.73 -8.85
CA ARG A 131 1.26 -2.28 -10.25
C ARG A 131 2.47 -1.40 -10.51
N ALA A 132 2.87 -1.32 -11.78
CA ALA A 132 3.87 -0.36 -12.21
C ALA A 132 3.48 0.27 -13.55
N TYR A 133 3.73 1.56 -13.67
CA TYR A 133 3.39 2.39 -14.82
C TYR A 133 4.62 3.11 -15.34
N ARG A 134 4.64 3.39 -16.65
CA ARG A 134 5.60 4.30 -17.30
C ARG A 134 4.83 5.49 -17.87
N ILE A 135 5.28 6.70 -17.57
CA ILE A 135 4.77 7.91 -18.21
C ILE A 135 5.59 8.17 -19.47
N SER A 136 5.05 7.84 -20.63
CA SER A 136 5.71 8.04 -21.93
C SER A 136 5.23 9.28 -22.68
N ASN A 137 4.16 9.92 -22.21
CA ASN A 137 3.59 11.13 -22.79
C ASN A 137 3.26 12.13 -21.67
N ALA A 138 3.83 13.34 -21.76
CA ALA A 138 3.65 14.40 -20.76
C ALA A 138 2.17 14.72 -20.49
N ASN A 139 1.32 14.77 -21.50
CA ASN A 139 -0.10 15.09 -21.34
C ASN A 139 -0.91 14.00 -20.62
N GLN A 140 -0.37 12.78 -20.49
CA GLN A 140 -0.99 11.69 -19.76
C GLN A 140 -0.46 11.56 -18.31
N ALA A 141 0.53 12.36 -17.95
CA ALA A 141 1.23 12.23 -16.66
C ALA A 141 0.26 12.26 -15.47
N ILE A 142 -0.62 13.22 -15.41
CA ILE A 142 -1.53 13.39 -14.28
C ILE A 142 -2.62 12.31 -14.25
N ALA A 143 -3.14 11.89 -15.40
CA ALA A 143 -4.08 10.78 -15.47
C ALA A 143 -3.46 9.46 -14.97
N ILE A 144 -2.19 9.18 -15.35
CA ILE A 144 -1.46 8.01 -14.87
C ILE A 144 -1.17 8.14 -13.36
N LEU A 145 -0.81 9.33 -12.88
CA LEU A 145 -0.60 9.56 -11.44
C LEU A 145 -1.87 9.31 -10.62
N HIS A 146 -3.01 9.83 -11.05
CA HIS A 146 -4.30 9.55 -10.42
C HIS A 146 -4.61 8.05 -10.39
N LYS A 147 -4.39 7.37 -11.52
CA LYS A 147 -4.58 5.92 -11.62
C LYS A 147 -3.66 5.17 -10.66
N ALA A 148 -2.40 5.56 -10.56
CA ALA A 148 -1.43 4.94 -9.66
C ALA A 148 -1.84 5.11 -8.17
N ILE A 149 -2.26 6.31 -7.78
CA ILE A 149 -2.73 6.58 -6.41
C ILE A 149 -4.01 5.79 -6.11
N GLN A 150 -4.97 5.78 -7.04
CA GLN A 150 -6.19 5.00 -6.92
C GLN A 150 -5.89 3.50 -6.72
N ASP A 151 -4.99 2.94 -7.52
CA ASP A 151 -4.61 1.53 -7.41
C ASP A 151 -3.88 1.23 -6.09
N ALA A 152 -3.04 2.15 -5.60
CA ALA A 152 -2.37 1.98 -4.31
C ALA A 152 -3.36 1.93 -3.14
N GLN A 153 -4.38 2.77 -3.17
CA GLN A 153 -5.39 2.90 -2.12
C GLN A 153 -6.60 1.96 -2.27
N THR A 154 -6.77 1.31 -3.42
CA THR A 154 -7.86 0.34 -3.61
C THR A 154 -7.49 -1.00 -2.96
N PRO A 155 -8.32 -1.56 -2.05
CA PRO A 155 -8.06 -2.85 -1.43
C PRO A 155 -8.03 -4.02 -2.44
N PRO A 156 -7.15 -5.01 -2.22
CA PRO A 156 -6.05 -5.02 -1.29
C PRO A 156 -5.02 -3.96 -1.65
N CYS A 157 -4.76 -3.02 -0.72
CA CYS A 157 -3.80 -1.93 -0.95
C CYS A 157 -2.39 -2.48 -1.23
N GLY A 158 -1.52 -1.64 -1.76
CA GLY A 158 -0.14 -2.02 -2.02
C GLY A 158 0.65 -0.93 -2.73
N PRO A 159 1.97 -1.08 -2.83
CA PRO A 159 2.82 -0.12 -3.52
C PRO A 159 2.51 -0.11 -5.02
N VAL A 160 2.46 1.07 -5.58
CA VAL A 160 2.37 1.28 -7.04
C VAL A 160 3.54 2.14 -7.48
N SER A 161 4.32 1.64 -8.42
CA SER A 161 5.49 2.33 -8.95
C SER A 161 5.14 3.08 -10.25
N VAL A 162 5.68 4.28 -10.37
CA VAL A 162 5.57 5.09 -11.59
C VAL A 162 6.96 5.56 -12.00
N GLU A 163 7.46 5.07 -13.12
CA GLU A 163 8.71 5.55 -13.69
C GLU A 163 8.46 6.68 -14.69
N ILE A 164 9.28 7.73 -14.60
CA ILE A 164 9.06 8.97 -15.32
C ILE A 164 10.37 9.43 -15.96
N PRO A 165 10.53 9.36 -17.30
CA PRO A 165 11.70 9.88 -17.98
C PRO A 165 11.96 11.35 -17.66
N ILE A 166 13.25 11.71 -17.52
CA ILE A 166 13.65 13.06 -17.09
C ILE A 166 13.18 14.15 -18.06
N ASP A 167 13.20 13.89 -19.36
CA ASP A 167 12.69 14.81 -20.39
C ASP A 167 11.18 15.01 -20.26
N ILE A 168 10.43 13.97 -19.89
CA ILE A 168 9.00 14.09 -19.60
C ILE A 168 8.75 14.91 -18.34
N GLN A 169 9.54 14.75 -17.28
CA GLN A 169 9.41 15.56 -16.05
C GLN A 169 9.56 17.06 -16.32
N GLY A 170 10.48 17.43 -17.23
CA GLY A 170 10.72 18.82 -17.64
C GLY A 170 9.75 19.36 -18.69
N ALA A 171 9.01 18.49 -19.38
CA ALA A 171 8.08 18.90 -20.44
C ALA A 171 6.96 19.77 -19.92
N LYS A 172 6.51 20.74 -20.73
CA LYS A 172 5.42 21.64 -20.38
C LYS A 172 4.07 21.10 -20.81
N ILE A 173 3.09 21.16 -19.93
CA ILE A 173 1.70 20.78 -20.14
C ILE A 173 0.75 21.90 -19.69
N PRO A 174 -0.48 21.97 -20.23
CA PRO A 174 -1.49 22.90 -19.73
C PRO A 174 -1.81 22.65 -18.25
N LEU A 175 -1.87 23.72 -17.46
CA LEU A 175 -2.31 23.64 -16.04
C LEU A 175 -3.69 22.97 -15.89
N SER A 176 -4.55 23.10 -16.87
CA SER A 176 -5.89 22.48 -16.87
C SER A 176 -5.88 20.94 -16.82
N LEU A 177 -4.73 20.30 -17.07
CA LEU A 177 -4.57 18.86 -16.90
C LEU A 177 -4.39 18.44 -15.43
N VAL A 178 -4.12 19.38 -14.52
CA VAL A 178 -4.11 19.12 -13.07
C VAL A 178 -5.56 19.09 -12.59
N THR A 179 -6.14 17.92 -12.59
CA THR A 179 -7.55 17.70 -12.22
C THR A 179 -7.69 17.36 -10.73
N ALA A 180 -8.90 17.40 -10.22
CA ALA A 180 -9.20 17.03 -8.83
C ALA A 180 -8.87 15.56 -8.54
N PRO A 181 -8.55 15.21 -7.27
CA PRO A 181 -8.28 13.86 -6.86
C PRO A 181 -9.38 12.87 -7.24
N VAL A 182 -8.97 11.70 -7.71
CA VAL A 182 -9.86 10.58 -7.99
C VAL A 182 -9.98 9.73 -6.72
N LYS A 183 -11.20 9.51 -6.26
CA LYS A 183 -11.44 8.65 -5.09
C LYS A 183 -11.04 7.21 -5.38
N PRO A 184 -10.56 6.44 -4.38
CA PRO A 184 -10.40 5.01 -4.49
C PRO A 184 -11.69 4.35 -4.99
N ALA A 185 -11.56 3.19 -5.65
CA ALA A 185 -12.73 2.42 -6.06
C ALA A 185 -13.60 2.11 -4.82
N SER A 186 -14.91 2.30 -4.95
CA SER A 186 -15.84 1.98 -3.87
C SER A 186 -15.74 0.50 -3.51
N VAL A 187 -15.72 0.21 -2.21
CA VAL A 187 -15.90 -1.17 -1.73
C VAL A 187 -17.27 -1.65 -2.22
N PRO A 188 -17.38 -2.89 -2.74
CA PRO A 188 -18.67 -3.46 -3.14
C PRO A 188 -19.69 -3.36 -2.00
N ALA A 189 -20.96 -3.15 -2.35
CA ALA A 189 -22.03 -3.15 -1.36
C ALA A 189 -22.05 -4.49 -0.61
N VAL A 190 -22.29 -4.43 0.69
CA VAL A 190 -22.39 -5.62 1.54
C VAL A 190 -23.60 -6.45 1.13
N ASP A 191 -23.40 -7.71 0.82
CA ASP A 191 -24.50 -8.66 0.64
C ASP A 191 -25.11 -9.01 2.01
N THR A 192 -26.27 -8.45 2.29
CA THR A 192 -26.97 -8.65 3.56
C THR A 192 -27.38 -10.11 3.77
N GLY A 193 -27.72 -10.84 2.71
CA GLY A 193 -28.05 -12.26 2.80
C GLY A 193 -26.85 -13.11 3.25
N MET A 194 -25.65 -12.81 2.75
CA MET A 194 -24.42 -13.45 3.23
C MET A 194 -24.11 -13.10 4.69
N VAL A 195 -24.34 -11.85 5.10
CA VAL A 195 -24.17 -11.44 6.51
C VAL A 195 -25.12 -12.16 7.43
N ASP A 196 -26.42 -12.28 7.05
CA ASP A 196 -27.43 -12.99 7.82
C ASP A 196 -27.10 -14.48 7.98
N ALA A 197 -26.64 -15.12 6.90
CA ALA A 197 -26.21 -16.52 6.93
C ALA A 197 -24.99 -16.71 7.84
N LEU A 198 -24.01 -15.82 7.77
CA LEU A 198 -22.82 -15.79 8.65
C LEU A 198 -23.25 -15.64 10.11
N TRP A 199 -24.13 -14.68 10.38
CA TRP A 199 -24.62 -14.40 11.73
C TRP A 199 -25.40 -15.58 12.32
N ALA A 200 -26.19 -16.28 11.49
CA ALA A 200 -26.90 -17.50 11.91
C ALA A 200 -25.93 -18.61 12.35
N GLN A 201 -24.82 -18.80 11.61
CA GLN A 201 -23.78 -19.78 11.97
C GLN A 201 -23.02 -19.36 13.24
N LEU A 202 -22.62 -18.09 13.33
CA LEU A 202 -21.90 -17.55 14.49
C LEU A 202 -22.73 -17.74 15.79
N LYS A 203 -24.04 -17.53 15.73
CA LYS A 203 -24.94 -17.75 16.89
C LYS A 203 -25.06 -19.21 17.34
N GLN A 204 -24.80 -20.16 16.46
CA GLN A 204 -24.84 -21.59 16.78
C GLN A 204 -23.51 -22.09 17.36
N ALA A 205 -22.42 -21.36 17.10
CA ALA A 205 -21.11 -21.73 17.59
C ALA A 205 -21.03 -21.62 19.11
N LYS A 206 -20.41 -22.62 19.73
CA LYS A 206 -20.17 -22.67 21.18
C LYS A 206 -18.88 -22.00 21.59
N GLN A 207 -17.86 -22.09 20.74
CA GLN A 207 -16.52 -21.50 20.95
C GLN A 207 -16.05 -20.84 19.66
N PRO A 208 -16.65 -19.69 19.28
CA PRO A 208 -16.27 -18.99 18.06
C PRO A 208 -14.94 -18.28 18.21
N LEU A 209 -14.15 -18.27 17.13
CA LEU A 209 -12.89 -17.55 16.97
C LEU A 209 -13.04 -16.46 15.93
N LEU A 210 -12.60 -15.25 16.24
CA LEU A 210 -12.44 -14.17 15.28
C LEU A 210 -10.95 -13.96 14.99
N TRP A 211 -10.54 -14.20 13.74
CA TRP A 211 -9.17 -13.97 13.28
C TRP A 211 -9.08 -12.65 12.52
N LEU A 212 -8.32 -11.69 13.06
CA LEU A 212 -8.17 -10.35 12.51
C LEU A 212 -6.90 -10.20 11.69
N GLY A 213 -7.03 -9.65 10.49
CA GLY A 213 -5.92 -9.15 9.68
C GLY A 213 -5.92 -7.63 9.56
N GLY A 214 -4.90 -7.07 8.87
CA GLY A 214 -4.75 -5.62 8.67
C GLY A 214 -5.95 -4.95 7.99
N GLY A 215 -6.76 -5.68 7.22
CA GLY A 215 -8.00 -5.15 6.64
C GLY A 215 -9.09 -4.83 7.66
N ALA A 216 -8.94 -5.24 8.92
CA ALA A 216 -9.89 -4.95 10.00
C ALA A 216 -9.52 -3.71 10.83
N LEU A 217 -8.45 -2.96 10.50
CA LEU A 217 -7.96 -1.81 11.29
C LEU A 217 -9.03 -0.75 11.57
N GLY A 218 -9.95 -0.51 10.63
CA GLY A 218 -11.06 0.44 10.82
C GLY A 218 -12.27 -0.09 11.60
N SER A 219 -12.22 -1.32 12.15
CA SER A 219 -13.37 -2.02 12.70
C SER A 219 -13.31 -2.21 14.23
N ALA A 220 -12.50 -1.43 14.95
CA ALA A 220 -12.23 -1.63 16.38
C ALA A 220 -13.51 -1.70 17.25
N GLU A 221 -14.49 -0.82 17.02
CA GLU A 221 -15.74 -0.84 17.76
C GLU A 221 -16.58 -2.10 17.53
N ALA A 222 -16.66 -2.54 16.26
CA ALA A 222 -17.40 -3.76 15.92
C ALA A 222 -16.72 -5.00 16.52
N VAL A 223 -15.39 -5.07 16.43
CA VAL A 223 -14.57 -6.13 17.02
C VAL A 223 -14.76 -6.16 18.53
N LYS A 224 -14.71 -5.00 19.20
CA LYS A 224 -14.94 -4.92 20.65
C LYS A 224 -16.32 -5.45 21.04
N LYS A 225 -17.38 -5.10 20.31
CA LYS A 225 -18.74 -5.62 20.58
C LYS A 225 -18.80 -7.14 20.47
N LEU A 226 -18.15 -7.74 19.48
CA LEU A 226 -18.07 -9.18 19.32
C LEU A 226 -17.28 -9.84 20.46
N ALA A 227 -16.15 -9.23 20.84
CA ALA A 227 -15.33 -9.70 21.97
C ALA A 227 -16.06 -9.61 23.31
N ASP A 228 -16.80 -8.51 23.57
CA ASP A 228 -17.64 -8.34 24.77
C ASP A 228 -18.76 -9.39 24.83
N ALA A 229 -19.28 -9.82 23.67
CA ALA A 229 -20.25 -10.90 23.54
C ALA A 229 -19.67 -12.32 23.76
N GLY A 230 -18.35 -12.42 24.03
CA GLY A 230 -17.69 -13.68 24.38
C GLY A 230 -16.95 -14.35 23.22
N ILE A 231 -16.80 -13.71 22.06
CA ILE A 231 -16.04 -14.26 20.94
C ILE A 231 -14.55 -14.08 21.23
N THR A 232 -13.80 -15.19 21.17
CA THR A 232 -12.32 -15.17 21.28
C THR A 232 -11.72 -14.49 20.04
N VAL A 233 -10.75 -13.60 20.26
CA VAL A 233 -10.13 -12.81 19.18
C VAL A 233 -8.63 -13.06 19.11
N ILE A 234 -8.14 -13.41 17.93
CA ILE A 234 -6.72 -13.46 17.62
C ILE A 234 -6.38 -12.45 16.53
N SER A 235 -5.29 -11.73 16.68
CA SER A 235 -4.85 -10.71 15.73
C SER A 235 -3.60 -11.16 14.97
N SER A 236 -3.54 -10.87 13.68
CA SER A 236 -2.27 -10.88 12.96
C SER A 236 -1.37 -9.76 13.49
N THR A 237 -0.08 -9.80 13.14
CA THR A 237 0.87 -8.72 13.48
C THR A 237 0.38 -7.34 13.00
N HIS A 238 -0.27 -7.29 11.83
CA HIS A 238 -0.79 -6.04 11.24
C HIS A 238 -2.13 -5.59 11.80
N ALA A 239 -2.83 -6.44 12.55
CA ALA A 239 -4.10 -6.13 13.20
C ALA A 239 -3.97 -5.84 14.70
N ARG A 240 -2.74 -5.81 15.24
CA ARG A 240 -2.52 -5.47 16.66
C ARG A 240 -3.09 -4.10 16.96
N GLY A 241 -3.77 -3.99 18.11
CA GLY A 241 -4.41 -2.76 18.56
C GLY A 241 -5.85 -2.58 18.09
N VAL A 242 -6.37 -3.40 17.15
CA VAL A 242 -7.81 -3.40 16.80
C VAL A 242 -8.66 -3.78 18.01
N LEU A 243 -8.25 -4.82 18.74
CA LEU A 243 -8.73 -5.10 20.09
C LEU A 243 -7.57 -4.86 21.07
N PRO A 244 -7.76 -4.13 22.18
CA PRO A 244 -6.73 -3.94 23.20
C PRO A 244 -6.14 -5.26 23.67
N ASP A 245 -4.83 -5.31 23.87
CA ASP A 245 -4.11 -6.51 24.26
C ASP A 245 -4.50 -7.00 25.69
N ASP A 246 -5.05 -6.13 26.54
CA ASP A 246 -5.53 -6.42 27.89
C ASP A 246 -7.00 -6.86 27.94
N HIS A 247 -7.69 -6.87 26.81
CA HIS A 247 -9.06 -7.36 26.75
C HIS A 247 -9.12 -8.86 27.02
N ARG A 248 -10.05 -9.31 27.88
CA ARG A 248 -10.18 -10.71 28.33
C ARG A 248 -10.34 -11.74 27.21
N ALA A 249 -10.91 -11.34 26.07
CA ALA A 249 -11.09 -12.20 24.89
C ALA A 249 -9.91 -12.16 23.93
N SER A 250 -8.84 -11.36 24.19
CA SER A 250 -7.73 -11.17 23.29
C SER A 250 -6.66 -12.26 23.46
N LEU A 251 -6.41 -13.03 22.42
CA LEU A 251 -5.22 -13.90 22.29
C LEU A 251 -4.01 -13.13 21.73
N ARG A 252 -4.17 -11.83 21.49
CA ARG A 252 -3.11 -10.98 20.91
C ARG A 252 -2.65 -11.53 19.56
N ALA A 253 -1.34 -11.41 19.25
CA ALA A 253 -0.70 -11.98 18.06
C ALA A 253 0.10 -13.26 18.37
N PHE A 254 -0.35 -14.09 19.31
CA PHE A 254 0.36 -15.28 19.77
C PHE A 254 -0.03 -16.57 19.03
N HIS A 255 -0.38 -16.45 17.76
CA HIS A 255 -0.83 -17.57 16.91
C HIS A 255 0.19 -18.74 16.80
N ASN A 256 1.46 -18.51 17.11
CA ASN A 256 2.50 -19.55 17.14
C ASN A 256 2.79 -20.09 18.56
N SER A 257 1.99 -19.72 19.56
CA SER A 257 2.12 -20.25 20.91
C SER A 257 1.38 -21.58 21.05
N PRO A 258 2.00 -22.64 21.61
CA PRO A 258 1.33 -23.93 21.81
C PRO A 258 0.02 -23.83 22.59
N SER A 259 -0.03 -22.93 23.59
CA SER A 259 -1.24 -22.70 24.39
C SER A 259 -2.38 -22.09 23.54
N VAL A 260 -2.04 -21.18 22.63
CA VAL A 260 -3.02 -20.56 21.73
C VAL A 260 -3.48 -21.56 20.67
N GLU A 261 -2.58 -22.40 20.15
CA GLU A 261 -2.95 -23.51 19.27
C GLU A 261 -3.96 -24.44 19.92
N ALA A 262 -3.71 -24.84 21.16
CA ALA A 262 -4.62 -25.70 21.93
C ALA A 262 -5.99 -25.06 22.12
N LEU A 263 -6.07 -23.73 22.27
CA LEU A 263 -7.33 -22.98 22.31
C LEU A 263 -8.01 -22.95 20.94
N ILE A 264 -7.26 -22.69 19.87
CA ILE A 264 -7.81 -22.70 18.49
C ILE A 264 -8.40 -24.05 18.15
N ALA A 265 -7.74 -25.14 18.54
CA ALA A 265 -8.22 -26.51 18.32
C ALA A 265 -9.54 -26.83 19.05
N GLN A 266 -9.91 -26.06 20.08
CA GLN A 266 -11.19 -26.22 20.80
C GLN A 266 -12.31 -25.39 20.17
N CYS A 267 -12.00 -24.43 19.31
CA CYS A 267 -12.99 -23.60 18.63
C CYS A 267 -13.77 -24.44 17.63
N ASP A 268 -15.04 -24.13 17.44
CA ASP A 268 -15.94 -24.84 16.53
C ASP A 268 -16.36 -24.00 15.31
N PHE A 269 -15.92 -22.73 15.28
CA PHE A 269 -16.18 -21.80 14.17
C PHE A 269 -15.08 -20.75 14.09
N THR A 270 -14.59 -20.45 12.89
CA THR A 270 -13.62 -19.37 12.68
C THR A 270 -14.15 -18.34 11.68
N LEU A 271 -14.28 -17.08 12.15
CA LEU A 271 -14.51 -15.92 11.30
C LEU A 271 -13.18 -15.24 11.01
N VAL A 272 -12.81 -15.14 9.73
CA VAL A 272 -11.59 -14.44 9.30
C VAL A 272 -11.97 -13.08 8.72
N ALA A 273 -11.49 -11.99 9.33
CA ALA A 273 -11.75 -10.64 8.90
C ALA A 273 -10.45 -9.92 8.52
N GLY A 274 -10.34 -9.46 7.27
CA GLY A 274 -9.21 -8.67 6.79
C GLY A 274 -7.86 -9.37 6.79
N SER A 275 -7.80 -10.71 6.84
CA SER A 275 -6.58 -11.50 6.85
C SER A 275 -6.46 -12.38 5.62
N ARG A 276 -5.21 -12.56 5.15
CA ARG A 276 -4.86 -13.53 4.11
C ARG A 276 -4.43 -14.88 4.68
N LEU A 277 -4.42 -15.05 6.02
CA LEU A 277 -3.92 -16.24 6.71
C LEU A 277 -2.54 -16.64 6.19
N ARG A 278 -1.56 -15.73 6.35
CA ARG A 278 -0.21 -15.91 5.79
C ARG A 278 0.54 -17.07 6.46
N SER A 279 1.54 -17.59 5.76
CA SER A 279 2.35 -18.72 6.21
C SER A 279 2.92 -18.56 7.61
N ASN A 280 3.45 -17.37 7.94
CA ASN A 280 4.03 -17.08 9.26
C ASN A 280 2.99 -17.02 10.39
N GLU A 281 1.71 -16.81 10.07
CA GLU A 281 0.60 -16.76 11.01
C GLU A 281 -0.08 -18.13 11.19
N THR A 282 0.09 -19.03 10.22
CA THR A 282 -0.59 -20.33 10.16
C THR A 282 0.39 -21.51 10.13
N ARG A 283 1.63 -21.30 10.58
CA ARG A 283 2.69 -22.34 10.57
C ARG A 283 2.86 -22.98 9.19
N SER A 284 3.06 -22.15 8.18
CA SER A 284 3.12 -22.59 6.77
C SER A 284 1.86 -23.36 6.33
N TRP A 285 0.69 -22.87 6.76
CA TRP A 285 -0.64 -23.44 6.49
C TRP A 285 -0.89 -24.84 7.07
N THR A 286 -0.09 -25.25 8.08
CA THR A 286 -0.30 -26.50 8.81
C THR A 286 -1.18 -26.32 10.04
N LEU A 287 -1.50 -25.08 10.45
CA LEU A 287 -2.42 -24.82 11.54
C LEU A 287 -3.84 -25.21 11.11
N GLU A 288 -4.42 -26.18 11.79
CA GLU A 288 -5.79 -26.59 11.57
C GLU A 288 -6.75 -25.54 12.17
N LEU A 289 -7.51 -24.88 11.31
CA LEU A 289 -8.55 -23.96 11.72
C LEU A 289 -9.90 -24.69 11.68
N PRO A 290 -10.78 -24.46 12.69
CA PRO A 290 -12.10 -25.09 12.71
C PRO A 290 -12.91 -24.73 11.46
N SER A 291 -13.69 -25.70 10.97
CA SER A 291 -14.60 -25.55 9.84
C SER A 291 -16.03 -25.32 10.36
N PRO A 292 -16.85 -24.48 9.73
CA PRO A 292 -16.60 -23.78 8.48
C PRO A 292 -15.75 -22.52 8.65
N GLN A 293 -14.89 -22.28 7.67
CA GLN A 293 -14.18 -20.99 7.54
C GLN A 293 -15.00 -20.08 6.62
N ILE A 294 -15.47 -18.95 7.11
CA ILE A 294 -16.26 -18.02 6.29
C ILE A 294 -15.58 -16.66 6.30
N GLY A 295 -15.42 -16.12 5.11
CA GLY A 295 -15.02 -14.74 4.87
C GLY A 295 -13.53 -14.50 4.75
N ARG A 296 -13.04 -14.48 3.51
CA ARG A 296 -11.80 -13.83 3.13
C ARG A 296 -12.14 -12.42 2.70
N ALA A 297 -12.06 -11.45 3.60
CA ALA A 297 -12.04 -10.05 3.21
C ALA A 297 -10.62 -9.76 2.71
N SER A 298 -10.48 -9.63 1.39
CA SER A 298 -9.27 -9.17 0.72
C SER A 298 -9.16 -7.67 0.83
#